data_afb1dcdb1e3d5f42ee00f2dd5d07698e
#
_entry.id   afb1dcdb1e3d5f42ee00f2dd5d07698e
#
_cell.length_a   1.000
_cell.length_b   1.000
_cell.length_c   1.000
_cell.angle_alpha   90.00
_cell.angle_beta   90.00
_cell.angle_gamma   90.00
#
_symmetry.space_group_name_H-M   'P 1'
#
loop_
_entity.id
_entity.type
_entity.pdbx_description
1 polymer ?
#
loop_
_entity_poly.entity_id
_entity_poly.type
_entity_poly.pdbx_seq_one_letter_code
_entity_poly.pdbx_strand_id
1 'polypeptide(L)'
;MTESSTALQTALAYYEAWTKHDFDRAMTFIADDIVCLAPAGRVEGAAAFRGFMEPFTQMVTRSELIAAFGDDHTALLMYDTDTVPVTNAPGAECLTVADNMITQVRIIFDRVPFVAARQAAQAT
;
A
#
# COMPACT_ATOMS: atom_id res chain seq x y z
N MET A 1 -27.93 -1.89 -3.55
CA MET A 1 -27.38 -1.66 -3.79
C MET A 1 -26.14 -1.63 -3.53
N THR A 2 -25.41 -1.51 -3.78
CA THR A 2 -24.06 -1.77 -3.71
C THR A 2 -23.26 -0.64 -3.24
N GLU A 3 -23.93 0.33 -2.77
CA GLU A 3 -23.23 1.43 -2.28
C GLU A 3 -22.57 1.14 -0.98
N SER A 4 -22.80 0.00 -0.40
CA SER A 4 -22.21 -0.34 0.86
C SER A 4 -20.82 -0.93 0.72
N SER A 5 -19.99 -0.40 -0.12
CA SER A 5 -18.59 -0.83 -0.22
C SER A 5 -17.70 0.35 -0.56
N THR A 6 -17.98 1.49 0.05
CA THR A 6 -17.23 2.72 -0.21
C THR A 6 -15.75 2.56 0.10
N ALA A 7 -15.43 1.90 1.23
CA ALA A 7 -14.02 1.70 1.58
C ALA A 7 -13.33 0.80 0.55
N LEU A 8 -14.00 -0.26 0.10
CA LEU A 8 -13.44 -1.14 -0.91
C LEU A 8 -13.18 -0.40 -2.21
N GLN A 9 -14.12 0.42 -2.66
CA GLN A 9 -13.97 1.18 -3.89
C GLN A 9 -12.82 2.17 -3.79
N THR A 10 -12.70 2.87 -2.66
CA THR A 10 -11.60 3.82 -2.44
C THR A 10 -10.26 3.10 -2.41
N ALA A 11 -10.19 1.96 -1.71
CA ALA A 11 -8.97 1.19 -1.62
C ALA A 11 -8.53 0.67 -2.99
N LEU A 12 -9.48 0.19 -3.81
CA LEU A 12 -9.15 -0.31 -5.14
C LEU A 12 -8.66 0.81 -6.06
N ALA A 13 -9.26 2.00 -5.97
CA ALA A 13 -8.81 3.14 -6.75
C ALA A 13 -7.40 3.57 -6.34
N TYR A 14 -7.11 3.56 -5.04
CA TYR A 14 -5.79 3.85 -4.51
C TYR A 14 -4.78 2.80 -5.00
N TYR A 15 -5.12 1.50 -4.89
CA TYR A 15 -4.25 0.43 -5.34
C TYR A 15 -3.94 0.54 -6.84
N GLU A 16 -4.96 0.82 -7.65
CA GLU A 16 -4.76 0.97 -9.09
C GLU A 16 -3.80 2.12 -9.38
N ALA A 17 -3.95 3.24 -8.66
CA ALA A 17 -3.09 4.39 -8.90
C ALA A 17 -1.63 4.08 -8.58
N TRP A 18 -1.33 3.47 -7.42
CA TRP A 18 0.07 3.24 -7.09
C TRP A 18 0.68 2.11 -7.92
N THR A 19 -0.10 1.12 -8.35
CA THR A 19 0.45 0.05 -9.18
C THR A 19 0.76 0.54 -10.60
N LYS A 20 0.13 1.64 -11.00
CA LYS A 20 0.43 2.27 -12.29
C LYS A 20 1.47 3.38 -12.16
N HIS A 21 2.12 3.48 -11.02
CA HIS A 21 3.16 4.49 -10.75
C HIS A 21 2.62 5.92 -10.80
N ASP A 22 1.34 6.11 -10.52
CA ASP A 22 0.72 7.42 -10.43
C ASP A 22 0.48 7.76 -8.97
N PHE A 23 1.56 8.07 -8.26
CA PHE A 23 1.45 8.31 -6.83
C PHE A 23 0.80 9.66 -6.52
N ASP A 24 0.84 10.61 -7.43
CA ASP A 24 0.08 11.86 -7.26
C ASP A 24 -1.40 11.55 -7.14
N ARG A 25 -1.91 10.67 -8.01
CA ARG A 25 -3.31 10.27 -7.94
C ARG A 25 -3.57 9.45 -6.67
N ALA A 26 -2.66 8.56 -6.31
CA ALA A 26 -2.81 7.75 -5.10
C ALA A 26 -2.98 8.64 -3.88
N MET A 27 -2.22 9.73 -3.80
CA MET A 27 -2.30 10.65 -2.67
C MET A 27 -3.64 11.38 -2.58
N THR A 28 -4.40 11.47 -3.68
CA THR A 28 -5.72 12.12 -3.61
C THR A 28 -6.71 11.35 -2.75
N PHE A 29 -6.43 10.08 -2.45
CA PHE A 29 -7.30 9.26 -1.60
C PHE A 29 -6.83 9.24 -0.15
N ILE A 30 -5.74 9.91 0.18
CA ILE A 30 -5.07 9.82 1.50
C ILE A 30 -5.43 11.05 2.33
N ALA A 31 -5.94 10.81 3.54
CA ALA A 31 -6.25 11.90 4.46
C ALA A 31 -4.97 12.57 4.94
N ASP A 32 -5.07 13.86 5.27
CA ASP A 32 -3.91 14.63 5.73
C ASP A 32 -3.30 14.04 7.01
N ASP A 33 -4.12 13.45 7.86
CA ASP A 33 -3.69 12.88 9.13
C ASP A 33 -3.57 11.36 9.08
N ILE A 34 -3.31 10.80 7.92
CA ILE A 34 -3.16 9.35 7.74
C ILE A 34 -2.18 8.76 8.75
N VAL A 35 -2.48 7.57 9.22
CA VAL A 35 -1.56 6.77 10.03
C VAL A 35 -1.27 5.48 9.27
N CYS A 36 -0.01 5.19 9.06
CA CYS A 36 0.41 3.95 8.41
C CYS A 36 1.17 3.09 9.40
N LEU A 37 0.72 1.86 9.58
CA LEU A 37 1.38 0.88 10.42
C LEU A 37 1.99 -0.17 9.50
N ALA A 38 3.31 -0.27 9.51
CA ALA A 38 4.05 -1.18 8.65
C ALA A 38 4.99 -2.03 9.51
N PRO A 39 5.55 -3.13 8.98
CA PRO A 39 6.46 -3.94 9.77
C PRO A 39 7.65 -3.17 10.34
N ALA A 40 8.09 -2.13 9.64
CA ALA A 40 9.22 -1.32 10.11
C ALA A 40 8.85 -0.28 11.15
N GLY A 41 7.56 0.03 11.32
CA GLY A 41 7.12 1.01 12.32
C GLY A 41 5.91 1.79 11.89
N ARG A 42 5.72 2.94 12.55
CA ARG A 42 4.55 3.79 12.40
C ARG A 42 4.93 5.08 11.68
N VAL A 43 4.11 5.49 10.72
CA VAL A 43 4.30 6.72 9.95
C VAL A 43 3.03 7.53 10.06
N GLU A 44 3.14 8.82 10.37
CA GLU A 44 1.98 9.69 10.56
C GLU A 44 2.05 10.90 9.64
N GLY A 45 0.90 11.22 9.03
CA GLY A 45 0.74 12.38 8.18
C GLY A 45 0.97 12.08 6.71
N ALA A 46 0.30 12.83 5.85
CA ALA A 46 0.31 12.57 4.41
C ALA A 46 1.71 12.71 3.80
N ALA A 47 2.46 13.73 4.20
CA ALA A 47 3.81 13.93 3.64
C ALA A 47 4.74 12.79 4.02
N ALA A 48 4.71 12.37 5.30
CA ALA A 48 5.54 11.25 5.75
C ALA A 48 5.12 9.93 5.10
N PHE A 49 3.81 9.75 4.93
CA PHE A 49 3.28 8.57 4.25
C PHE A 49 3.82 8.50 2.82
N ARG A 50 3.77 9.62 2.09
CA ARG A 50 4.27 9.66 0.73
C ARG A 50 5.77 9.33 0.69
N GLY A 51 6.54 9.92 1.59
CA GLY A 51 7.98 9.67 1.66
C GLY A 51 8.31 8.22 1.95
N PHE A 52 7.43 7.52 2.68
CA PHE A 52 7.61 6.11 3.00
C PHE A 52 7.17 5.19 1.86
N MET A 53 6.01 5.47 1.26
CA MET A 53 5.40 4.56 0.29
C MET A 53 5.86 4.75 -1.15
N GLU A 54 6.06 5.98 -1.58
CA GLU A 54 6.35 6.24 -2.98
C GLU A 54 7.63 5.55 -3.46
N PRO A 55 8.74 5.54 -2.69
CA PRO A 55 9.94 4.84 -3.15
C PRO A 55 9.69 3.34 -3.35
N PHE A 56 8.88 2.72 -2.48
CA PHE A 56 8.54 1.32 -2.64
C PHE A 56 7.76 1.10 -3.94
N THR A 57 6.74 1.93 -4.19
CA THR A 57 5.90 1.74 -5.36
C THR A 57 6.67 1.93 -6.64
N GLN A 58 7.72 2.77 -6.63
CA GLN A 58 8.57 2.95 -7.79
C GLN A 58 9.43 1.72 -8.10
N MET A 59 9.68 0.88 -7.10
CA MET A 59 10.43 -0.36 -7.31
C MET A 59 9.56 -1.48 -7.88
N VAL A 60 8.24 -1.34 -7.82
CA VAL A 60 7.32 -2.39 -8.25
C VAL A 60 7.30 -2.44 -9.77
N THR A 61 7.59 -3.63 -10.31
CA THR A 61 7.56 -3.86 -11.75
C THR A 61 6.32 -4.63 -12.18
N ARG A 62 5.68 -5.33 -11.25
CA ARG A 62 4.46 -6.08 -11.52
C ARG A 62 3.67 -6.19 -10.22
N SER A 63 2.35 -6.08 -10.32
CA SER A 63 1.47 -6.34 -9.20
C SER A 63 0.26 -7.12 -9.67
N GLU A 64 -0.13 -8.11 -8.90
CA GLU A 64 -1.32 -8.90 -9.17
C GLU A 64 -2.20 -8.92 -7.93
N LEU A 65 -3.41 -8.41 -8.06
CA LEU A 65 -4.37 -8.40 -6.96
C LEU A 65 -4.95 -9.81 -6.83
N ILE A 66 -4.73 -10.43 -5.66
CA ILE A 66 -5.20 -11.79 -5.40
C ILE A 66 -6.62 -11.78 -4.87
N ALA A 67 -6.91 -10.88 -3.94
CA ALA A 67 -8.24 -10.80 -3.31
C ALA A 67 -8.47 -9.41 -2.75
N ALA A 68 -9.72 -8.98 -2.77
CA ALA A 68 -10.12 -7.71 -2.21
C ALA A 68 -11.50 -7.85 -1.61
N PHE A 69 -11.66 -7.44 -0.35
CA PHE A 69 -12.93 -7.49 0.36
C PHE A 69 -13.08 -6.23 1.19
N GLY A 70 -14.30 -5.80 1.42
CA GLY A 70 -14.51 -4.64 2.26
C GLY A 70 -15.96 -4.23 2.36
N ASP A 71 -16.19 -3.21 3.18
CA ASP A 71 -17.51 -2.63 3.39
C ASP A 71 -17.38 -1.10 3.28
N ASP A 72 -18.22 -0.34 4.00
CA ASP A 72 -18.19 1.12 3.93
C ASP A 72 -17.03 1.72 4.71
N HIS A 73 -16.42 0.98 5.62
CA HIS A 73 -15.45 1.53 6.56
C HIS A 73 -14.05 0.92 6.42
N THR A 74 -13.97 -0.34 6.02
CA THR A 74 -12.69 -1.07 6.02
C THR A 74 -12.58 -1.89 4.74
N ALA A 75 -11.37 -1.96 4.20
CA ALA A 75 -11.06 -2.80 3.05
C ALA A 75 -9.80 -3.60 3.31
N LEU A 76 -9.77 -4.82 2.79
CA LEU A 76 -8.60 -5.69 2.85
C LEU A 76 -8.20 -6.05 1.43
N LEU A 77 -6.94 -5.84 1.11
CA LEU A 77 -6.37 -6.20 -0.18
C LEU A 77 -5.22 -7.17 0.05
N MET A 78 -5.12 -8.17 -0.80
CA MET A 78 -3.97 -9.06 -0.82
C MET A 78 -3.44 -9.13 -2.25
N TYR A 79 -2.14 -9.00 -2.41
CA TYR A 79 -1.53 -8.94 -3.74
C TYR A 79 -0.14 -9.54 -3.74
N ASP A 80 0.33 -9.93 -4.92
CA ASP A 80 1.71 -10.32 -5.15
C ASP A 80 2.38 -9.23 -5.95
N THR A 81 3.61 -8.91 -5.64
CA THR A 81 4.38 -7.93 -6.39
C THR A 81 5.73 -8.49 -6.79
N ASP A 82 6.24 -7.97 -7.91
CA ASP A 82 7.65 -8.10 -8.24
C ASP A 82 8.25 -6.71 -8.10
N THR A 83 9.37 -6.62 -7.42
CA THR A 83 10.12 -5.38 -7.29
C THR A 83 11.51 -5.59 -7.88
N VAL A 84 12.25 -4.50 -8.05
CA VAL A 84 13.60 -4.61 -8.60
C VAL A 84 14.48 -5.51 -7.75
N PRO A 85 14.52 -5.40 -6.40
CA PRO A 85 15.39 -6.31 -5.66
C PRO A 85 14.74 -7.66 -5.34
N VAL A 86 13.41 -7.77 -5.34
CA VAL A 86 12.72 -8.96 -4.84
C VAL A 86 11.57 -9.32 -5.75
N THR A 87 11.53 -10.59 -6.20
CA THR A 87 10.40 -11.09 -6.98
C THR A 87 9.47 -11.89 -6.08
N ASN A 88 8.21 -11.99 -6.48
CA ASN A 88 7.19 -12.76 -5.77
C ASN A 88 7.08 -12.33 -4.30
N ALA A 89 6.90 -11.02 -4.09
CA ALA A 89 6.76 -10.48 -2.75
C ALA A 89 5.27 -10.28 -2.44
N PRO A 90 4.67 -11.15 -1.62
CA PRO A 90 3.27 -10.98 -1.26
C PRO A 90 3.09 -9.86 -0.23
N GLY A 91 1.96 -9.21 -0.30
CA GLY A 91 1.62 -8.17 0.66
C GLY A 91 0.14 -8.14 0.92
N ALA A 92 -0.24 -7.57 2.05
CA ALA A 92 -1.64 -7.36 2.40
C ALA A 92 -1.76 -6.01 3.07
N GLU A 93 -2.89 -5.36 2.83
CA GLU A 93 -3.19 -4.06 3.42
C GLU A 93 -4.59 -4.05 3.98
N CYS A 94 -4.73 -3.49 5.18
CA CYS A 94 -6.01 -3.19 5.77
C CYS A 94 -6.15 -1.67 5.78
N LEU A 95 -7.17 -1.15 5.07
CA LEU A 95 -7.36 0.27 4.91
C LEU A 95 -8.64 0.71 5.59
N THR A 96 -8.57 1.76 6.40
CA THR A 96 -9.73 2.35 7.04
C THR A 96 -10.08 3.63 6.30
N VAL A 97 -11.35 3.80 5.98
CA VAL A 97 -11.83 4.93 5.18
C VAL A 97 -12.91 5.68 5.94
N ALA A 98 -12.81 6.99 5.95
CA ALA A 98 -13.82 7.89 6.49
C ALA A 98 -13.94 9.09 5.56
N ASP A 99 -15.16 9.51 5.26
CA ASP A 99 -15.44 10.65 4.37
C ASP A 99 -14.71 10.48 3.02
N ASN A 100 -14.72 9.27 2.50
CA ASN A 100 -14.11 8.90 1.21
C ASN A 100 -12.59 9.08 1.17
N MET A 101 -11.94 9.18 2.33
CA MET A 101 -10.48 9.31 2.40
C MET A 101 -9.92 8.17 3.26
N ILE A 102 -8.76 7.69 2.89
CA ILE A 102 -8.07 6.65 3.65
C ILE A 102 -7.40 7.31 4.85
N THR A 103 -7.81 6.92 6.06
CA THR A 103 -7.31 7.51 7.30
C THR A 103 -6.29 6.62 7.99
N GLN A 104 -6.28 5.32 7.67
CA GLN A 104 -5.29 4.41 8.24
C GLN A 104 -5.00 3.31 7.23
N VAL A 105 -3.73 2.96 7.12
CA VAL A 105 -3.28 1.83 6.32
C VAL A 105 -2.43 0.95 7.22
N ARG A 106 -2.75 -0.34 7.29
CA ARG A 106 -1.91 -1.30 7.98
C ARG A 106 -1.38 -2.26 6.93
N ILE A 107 -0.05 -2.33 6.80
CA ILE A 107 0.59 -3.11 5.76
C ILE A 107 1.34 -4.26 6.39
N ILE A 108 1.21 -5.44 5.79
CA ILE A 108 1.94 -6.63 6.22
C ILE A 108 2.67 -7.19 5.01
N PHE A 109 3.96 -7.40 5.15
CA PHE A 109 4.75 -8.09 4.14
C PHE A 109 6.01 -8.66 4.80
N ASP A 110 6.64 -9.61 4.11
CA ASP A 110 7.86 -10.23 4.62
C ASP A 110 9.06 -9.32 4.33
N ARG A 111 9.71 -8.83 5.36
CA ARG A 111 10.87 -7.95 5.22
C ARG A 111 12.16 -8.69 4.90
N VAL A 112 12.22 -9.98 5.18
CA VAL A 112 13.47 -10.74 5.08
C VAL A 112 14.09 -10.68 3.68
N PRO A 113 13.35 -10.91 2.59
CA PRO A 113 13.95 -10.82 1.25
C PRO A 113 14.48 -9.42 0.94
N PHE A 114 13.82 -8.37 1.42
CA PHE A 114 14.26 -7.00 1.17
C PHE A 114 15.51 -6.66 1.96
N VAL A 115 15.60 -7.11 3.20
CA VAL A 115 16.77 -6.92 4.03
C VAL A 115 17.96 -7.68 3.43
N ALA A 116 17.75 -8.92 2.99
CA ALA A 116 18.80 -9.73 2.38
C ALA A 116 19.31 -9.07 1.09
N ALA A 117 18.41 -8.54 0.26
CA ALA A 117 18.80 -7.87 -0.98
C ALA A 117 19.60 -6.61 -0.70
N ARG A 118 19.24 -5.84 0.33
CA ARG A 118 19.97 -4.64 0.72
C ARG A 118 21.37 -5.00 1.23
N GLN A 119 21.48 -6.04 2.05
CA GLN A 119 22.77 -6.51 2.57
C GLN A 119 23.66 -7.00 1.44
N ALA A 120 23.12 -7.73 0.47
CA ALA A 120 23.87 -8.19 -0.68
C ALA A 120 24.42 -7.02 -1.50
N ALA A 121 23.60 -5.98 -1.69
CA ALA A 121 24.04 -4.79 -2.42
C ALA A 121 25.14 -4.05 -1.67
N GLN A 122 25.08 -4.03 -0.34
CA GLN A 122 26.10 -3.35 0.48
C GLN A 122 27.40 -4.17 0.56
N ALA A 123 27.33 -5.48 0.35
CA ALA A 123 28.51 -6.35 0.43
C ALA A 123 29.39 -6.25 -0.80
N THR A 124 28.90 -5.66 -1.88
CA THR A 124 29.68 -5.46 -3.09
C THR A 124 30.23 -4.04 -3.15
#